data_0628bf944361bea089ecaa98e0cf097a
#
_entry.id   0628bf944361bea089ecaa98e0cf097a
#
_cell.length_a   1.000
_cell.length_b   1.000
_cell.length_c   1.000
_cell.angle_alpha   90.00
_cell.angle_beta   90.00
_cell.angle_gamma   90.00
#
_symmetry.space_group_name_H-M   'P 1'
#
loop_
_entity.id
_entity.type
_entity.pdbx_description
1 polymer ?
#
loop_
_entity_poly.entity_id
_entity_poly.type
_entity_poly.pdbx_seq_one_letter_code
_entity_poly.pdbx_strand_id
1 'polypeptide(L)'
;MRRAAARALVRAALLLPGTWGAAQAGQLGFCDPPAELDASQQDVLLRFGAVIKSTLDASGGSLALVARSGLDLARFGMRYSHAGISLRASANGPWSIRQLYFDCGERRPRLFDEGVSGFLAGNRDPGSGWFSAVVVPDAEGALERAATDNRLALRLVGGTYSANAYAWGLRYQNCNQWVAELLGVAWGGLGAPGPQGAGEDLRADAQRWLRAQGYEPSRFDVDDPVLMWLGGVLPWLHRDDHPAEDLGQWRFRVSMPASIEAFARARAPAARRFEFCHAGRRIVVREGWEPIAEGCEPGPSDRVISLDL
;
A
#
# COMPACT_ATOMS: atom_id res chain seq x y z
N MET A 1 -0.16 0.93 78.61
CA MET A 1 -0.17 2.20 77.88
C MET A 1 0.82 2.18 76.70
N ARG A 2 0.50 1.54 75.63
CA ARG A 2 1.25 1.51 74.31
C ARG A 2 0.35 0.84 73.32
N ARG A 3 -0.47 1.59 72.61
CA ARG A 3 -1.17 1.18 71.37
C ARG A 3 -2.00 2.36 70.82
N ALA A 4 -1.35 3.36 70.22
CA ALA A 4 -2.05 4.36 69.38
C ALA A 4 -1.06 5.21 68.61
N ALA A 5 -0.35 4.63 67.62
CA ALA A 5 0.46 5.39 66.65
C ALA A 5 0.81 4.54 65.45
N ALA A 6 -0.20 3.97 64.77
CA ALA A 6 0.03 3.22 63.53
C ALA A 6 -1.23 3.19 62.64
N ARG A 7 -1.93 4.31 62.46
CA ARG A 7 -3.09 4.40 61.55
C ARG A 7 -3.25 5.78 60.86
N ALA A 8 -2.19 6.44 60.45
CA ALA A 8 -2.27 7.76 59.81
C ALA A 8 -1.33 7.97 58.62
N LEU A 9 -0.98 6.93 57.87
CA LEU A 9 -0.08 7.07 56.71
C LEU A 9 -0.52 6.26 55.48
N VAL A 10 -1.81 6.01 55.26
CA VAL A 10 -2.34 5.32 54.08
C VAL A 10 -3.56 6.04 53.49
N ARG A 11 -3.62 7.36 53.47
CA ARG A 11 -4.71 8.09 52.77
C ARG A 11 -4.28 9.42 52.13
N ALA A 12 -3.16 9.46 51.43
CA ALA A 12 -2.77 10.67 50.70
C ALA A 12 -2.08 10.38 49.36
N ALA A 13 -2.52 9.34 48.67
CA ALA A 13 -1.95 8.99 47.34
C ALA A 13 -3.02 8.59 46.33
N LEU A 14 -4.14 9.30 46.28
CA LEU A 14 -5.20 9.05 45.26
C LEU A 14 -5.99 10.34 45.01
N LEU A 15 -5.39 11.34 44.39
CA LEU A 15 -6.10 12.44 43.71
C LEU A 15 -5.06 13.31 42.98
N LEU A 16 -4.39 12.72 41.98
CA LEU A 16 -3.92 13.47 40.83
C LEU A 16 -4.87 13.13 39.67
N PRO A 17 -5.67 14.08 39.17
CA PRO A 17 -6.33 13.90 37.90
C PRO A 17 -5.23 13.93 36.82
N GLY A 18 -4.69 12.77 36.50
CA GLY A 18 -3.91 12.61 35.31
C GLY A 18 -4.82 12.94 34.13
N THR A 19 -4.67 14.10 33.54
CA THR A 19 -5.05 14.34 32.17
C THR A 19 -4.23 13.38 31.32
N TRP A 20 -4.74 12.18 31.18
CA TRP A 20 -4.30 11.29 30.15
C TRP A 20 -4.71 11.96 28.86
N GLY A 21 -3.79 12.79 28.32
CA GLY A 21 -3.91 13.22 26.94
C GLY A 21 -4.18 11.95 26.15
N ALA A 22 -5.27 11.95 25.40
CA ALA A 22 -5.56 10.93 24.45
C ALA A 22 -4.36 10.89 23.47
N ALA A 23 -3.35 10.08 23.83
CA ALA A 23 -2.27 9.76 22.92
C ALA A 23 -2.97 9.15 21.71
N GLN A 24 -2.76 9.75 20.56
CA GLN A 24 -3.37 9.40 19.30
C GLN A 24 -3.15 7.90 19.03
N ALA A 25 -4.13 7.11 19.42
CA ALA A 25 -4.22 5.69 19.06
C ALA A 25 -4.47 5.48 17.54
N GLY A 26 -4.39 6.55 16.74
CA GLY A 26 -4.68 6.56 15.31
C GLY A 26 -3.74 5.75 14.43
N GLN A 27 -2.65 5.19 14.97
CA GLN A 27 -1.76 4.31 14.20
C GLN A 27 -2.01 2.81 14.45
N LEU A 28 -2.85 2.46 15.40
CA LEU A 28 -3.16 1.06 15.73
C LEU A 28 -4.34 0.49 14.93
N GLY A 29 -5.10 1.33 14.24
CA GLY A 29 -6.36 1.00 13.61
C GLY A 29 -6.27 0.39 12.20
N PHE A 30 -5.36 -0.56 11.94
CA PHE A 30 -5.28 -1.22 10.63
C PHE A 30 -6.60 -1.95 10.27
N CYS A 31 -7.34 -2.40 11.26
CA CYS A 31 -8.62 -3.05 11.15
C CYS A 31 -9.80 -2.21 11.65
N ASP A 32 -9.59 -0.92 11.89
CA ASP A 32 -10.70 -0.04 12.24
C ASP A 32 -11.65 0.12 11.04
N PRO A 33 -12.95 0.26 11.27
CA PRO A 33 -13.87 0.61 10.19
C PRO A 33 -13.38 1.84 9.43
N PRO A 34 -13.57 1.90 8.11
CA PRO A 34 -13.31 3.12 7.36
C PRO A 34 -14.02 4.30 8.01
N ALA A 35 -13.39 5.48 8.00
CA ALA A 35 -14.04 6.70 8.48
C ALA A 35 -15.38 6.89 7.74
N GLU A 36 -16.44 7.19 8.48
CA GLU A 36 -17.69 7.57 7.86
C GLU A 36 -17.53 8.91 7.15
N LEU A 37 -17.66 8.88 5.82
CA LEU A 37 -17.57 10.04 4.99
C LEU A 37 -18.92 10.78 4.99
N ASP A 38 -18.90 12.08 5.20
CA ASP A 38 -20.09 12.91 4.93
C ASP A 38 -20.37 13.00 3.41
N ALA A 39 -21.54 13.54 3.05
CA ALA A 39 -21.96 13.62 1.64
C ALA A 39 -21.00 14.44 0.78
N SER A 40 -20.38 15.51 1.34
CA SER A 40 -19.40 16.34 0.61
C SER A 40 -18.11 15.58 0.36
N GLN A 41 -17.63 14.85 1.36
CA GLN A 41 -16.43 14.00 1.24
C GLN A 41 -16.64 12.87 0.24
N GLN A 42 -17.84 12.26 0.26
CA GLN A 42 -18.21 11.24 -0.73
C GLN A 42 -18.24 11.81 -2.16
N ASP A 43 -18.82 13.00 -2.35
CA ASP A 43 -18.83 13.70 -3.66
C ASP A 43 -17.40 13.94 -4.16
N VAL A 44 -16.52 14.47 -3.32
CA VAL A 44 -15.11 14.70 -3.67
C VAL A 44 -14.42 13.40 -4.06
N LEU A 45 -14.60 12.32 -3.28
CA LEU A 45 -14.01 11.02 -3.54
C LEU A 45 -14.48 10.43 -4.89
N LEU A 46 -15.77 10.51 -5.16
CA LEU A 46 -16.35 10.01 -6.41
C LEU A 46 -15.86 10.80 -7.62
N ARG A 47 -15.79 12.14 -7.52
CA ARG A 47 -15.25 12.99 -8.59
C ARG A 47 -13.76 12.80 -8.78
N PHE A 48 -13.00 12.60 -7.71
CA PHE A 48 -11.59 12.26 -7.78
C PHE A 48 -11.38 10.92 -8.51
N GLY A 49 -12.15 9.89 -8.16
CA GLY A 49 -12.14 8.61 -8.87
C GLY A 49 -12.54 8.74 -10.34
N ALA A 50 -13.51 9.60 -10.66
CA ALA A 50 -13.91 9.85 -12.06
C ALA A 50 -12.80 10.52 -12.88
N VAL A 51 -12.06 11.48 -12.29
CA VAL A 51 -10.91 12.13 -12.94
C VAL A 51 -9.80 11.13 -13.21
N ILE A 52 -9.46 10.27 -12.23
CA ILE A 52 -8.47 9.20 -12.40
C ILE A 52 -8.90 8.28 -13.55
N LYS A 53 -10.13 7.79 -13.50
CA LYS A 53 -10.67 6.87 -14.51
C LYS A 53 -10.66 7.47 -15.91
N SER A 54 -11.11 8.72 -16.07
CA SER A 54 -11.10 9.40 -17.37
C SER A 54 -9.68 9.62 -17.92
N THR A 55 -8.71 9.88 -17.03
CA THR A 55 -7.30 10.01 -17.41
C THR A 55 -6.71 8.67 -17.86
N LEU A 56 -7.04 7.58 -17.17
CA LEU A 56 -6.62 6.25 -17.57
C LEU A 56 -7.26 5.82 -18.90
N ASP A 57 -8.53 6.14 -19.14
CA ASP A 57 -9.21 5.91 -20.42
C ASP A 57 -8.50 6.65 -21.56
N ALA A 58 -8.17 7.92 -21.35
CA ALA A 58 -7.48 8.76 -22.32
C ALA A 58 -6.02 8.33 -22.56
N SER A 59 -5.41 7.58 -21.64
CA SER A 59 -4.03 7.11 -21.78
C SER A 59 -3.83 6.11 -22.90
N GLY A 60 -4.89 5.42 -23.35
CA GLY A 60 -4.84 4.37 -24.35
C GLY A 60 -4.29 3.02 -23.86
N GLY A 61 -3.87 2.93 -22.58
CA GLY A 61 -3.39 1.68 -21.99
C GLY A 61 -4.52 0.70 -21.66
N SER A 62 -4.17 -0.56 -21.43
CA SER A 62 -5.10 -1.61 -20.97
C SER A 62 -5.03 -1.84 -19.47
N LEU A 63 -3.92 -1.45 -18.82
CA LEU A 63 -3.70 -1.59 -17.40
C LEU A 63 -2.78 -0.48 -16.86
N ALA A 64 -2.84 -0.29 -15.53
CA ALA A 64 -1.93 0.55 -14.79
C ALA A 64 -1.54 -0.08 -13.45
N LEU A 65 -0.27 0.03 -13.07
CA LEU A 65 0.15 -0.16 -11.70
C LEU A 65 -0.29 1.07 -10.92
N VAL A 66 -1.03 0.87 -9.86
CA VAL A 66 -1.59 1.99 -9.10
C VAL A 66 -1.16 1.97 -7.65
N ALA A 67 -1.06 3.16 -7.06
CA ALA A 67 -0.78 3.29 -5.65
C ALA A 67 -1.58 4.43 -5.03
N ARG A 68 -1.88 4.32 -3.74
CA ARG A 68 -2.55 5.36 -2.96
C ARG A 68 -1.82 5.64 -1.64
N SER A 69 -2.02 6.83 -1.12
CA SER A 69 -1.74 7.13 0.27
C SER A 69 -2.65 6.31 1.19
N GLY A 70 -2.30 6.17 2.43
CA GLY A 70 -3.07 5.43 3.43
C GLY A 70 -2.40 5.53 4.78
N LEU A 71 -1.36 4.74 5.05
CA LEU A 71 -0.55 4.90 6.24
C LEU A 71 0.31 6.16 6.12
N ASP A 72 0.43 6.91 7.21
CA ASP A 72 1.40 8.01 7.26
C ASP A 72 2.83 7.45 7.35
N LEU A 73 3.53 7.54 6.24
CA LEU A 73 4.92 7.13 6.08
C LEU A 73 5.84 8.30 5.72
N ALA A 74 5.38 9.55 5.95
CA ALA A 74 6.12 10.75 5.61
C ALA A 74 7.50 10.81 6.30
N ARG A 75 7.60 10.33 7.54
CA ARG A 75 8.89 10.22 8.26
C ARG A 75 9.94 9.35 7.54
N PHE A 76 9.50 8.45 6.66
CA PHE A 76 10.35 7.60 5.83
C PHE A 76 10.46 8.12 4.38
N GLY A 77 9.98 9.32 4.11
CA GLY A 77 9.98 9.91 2.78
C GLY A 77 9.05 9.22 1.78
N MET A 78 8.03 8.50 2.27
CA MET A 78 7.11 7.75 1.42
C MET A 78 5.71 8.34 1.45
N ARG A 79 5.17 8.63 0.27
CA ARG A 79 3.82 9.18 0.08
C ARG A 79 2.78 8.07 -0.07
N TYR A 80 3.15 6.97 -0.72
CA TYR A 80 2.26 5.86 -1.03
C TYR A 80 2.55 4.66 -0.15
N SER A 81 1.51 4.04 0.38
CA SER A 81 1.64 2.87 1.25
C SER A 81 1.01 1.60 0.67
N HIS A 82 0.14 1.73 -0.34
CA HIS A 82 -0.64 0.61 -0.85
C HIS A 82 -0.69 0.61 -2.37
N ALA A 83 -0.44 -0.55 -2.99
CA ALA A 83 -0.46 -0.72 -4.43
C ALA A 83 -1.49 -1.76 -4.89
N GLY A 84 -1.86 -1.66 -6.16
CA GLY A 84 -2.71 -2.61 -6.86
C GLY A 84 -2.47 -2.53 -8.37
N ILE A 85 -3.24 -3.32 -9.12
CA ILE A 85 -3.25 -3.31 -10.59
C ILE A 85 -4.65 -2.93 -11.05
N SER A 86 -4.75 -1.80 -11.74
CA SER A 86 -5.99 -1.34 -12.36
C SER A 86 -6.10 -1.90 -13.77
N LEU A 87 -7.23 -2.49 -14.10
CA LEU A 87 -7.46 -3.23 -15.34
C LEU A 87 -8.63 -2.60 -16.10
N ARG A 88 -8.38 -2.15 -17.33
CA ARG A 88 -9.42 -1.59 -18.21
C ARG A 88 -10.52 -2.60 -18.51
N ALA A 89 -10.14 -3.86 -18.73
CA ALA A 89 -11.03 -4.96 -19.07
C ALA A 89 -11.41 -5.82 -17.87
N SER A 90 -11.43 -5.26 -16.64
CA SER A 90 -11.85 -5.99 -15.46
C SER A 90 -13.32 -6.42 -15.55
N ALA A 91 -13.61 -7.66 -15.15
CA ALA A 91 -14.99 -8.18 -15.07
C ALA A 91 -15.86 -7.41 -14.05
N ASN A 92 -15.25 -6.72 -13.08
CA ASN A 92 -15.94 -5.93 -12.06
C ASN A 92 -16.18 -4.47 -12.46
N GLY A 93 -15.89 -4.13 -13.71
CA GLY A 93 -16.07 -2.82 -14.29
C GLY A 93 -14.74 -2.19 -14.72
N PRO A 94 -14.77 -1.26 -15.70
CA PRO A 94 -13.57 -0.66 -16.26
C PRO A 94 -12.70 0.01 -15.20
N TRP A 95 -11.40 -0.29 -15.26
CA TRP A 95 -10.38 0.22 -14.34
C TRP A 95 -10.55 -0.20 -12.88
N SER A 96 -11.30 -1.30 -12.61
CA SER A 96 -11.29 -1.90 -11.29
C SER A 96 -9.88 -2.33 -10.91
N ILE A 97 -9.57 -2.18 -9.64
CA ILE A 97 -8.23 -2.39 -9.09
C ILE A 97 -8.21 -3.73 -8.36
N ARG A 98 -7.34 -4.61 -8.80
CA ARG A 98 -7.02 -5.86 -8.11
C ARG A 98 -5.89 -5.61 -7.14
N GLN A 99 -6.11 -5.99 -5.89
CA GLN A 99 -5.18 -5.75 -4.80
C GLN A 99 -5.19 -6.90 -3.80
N LEU A 100 -4.08 -7.09 -3.11
CA LEU A 100 -4.03 -7.93 -1.92
C LEU A 100 -4.26 -7.04 -0.70
N TYR A 101 -5.14 -7.46 0.20
CA TYR A 101 -5.41 -6.77 1.44
C TYR A 101 -5.53 -7.75 2.60
N PHE A 102 -5.35 -7.26 3.84
CA PHE A 102 -5.57 -8.05 5.04
C PHE A 102 -7.05 -8.06 5.38
N ASP A 103 -7.67 -9.23 5.33
CA ASP A 103 -9.04 -9.43 5.81
C ASP A 103 -9.04 -9.52 7.33
N CYS A 104 -9.55 -8.49 7.99
CA CYS A 104 -9.57 -8.40 9.45
C CYS A 104 -10.51 -9.42 10.10
N GLY A 105 -11.58 -9.81 9.43
CA GLY A 105 -12.51 -10.83 9.90
C GLY A 105 -11.91 -12.22 9.87
N GLU A 106 -11.22 -12.55 8.77
CA GLU A 106 -10.58 -13.86 8.60
C GLU A 106 -9.10 -13.88 9.06
N ARG A 107 -8.52 -12.72 9.37
CA ARG A 107 -7.14 -12.52 9.83
C ARG A 107 -6.10 -13.09 8.87
N ARG A 108 -6.34 -12.98 7.57
CA ARG A 108 -5.47 -13.48 6.51
C ARG A 108 -5.44 -12.56 5.29
N PRO A 109 -4.41 -12.68 4.42
CA PRO A 109 -4.40 -11.95 3.15
C PRO A 109 -5.47 -12.50 2.21
N ARG A 110 -6.14 -11.60 1.48
CA ARG A 110 -7.10 -11.91 0.42
C ARG A 110 -6.92 -10.97 -0.76
N LEU A 111 -7.34 -11.44 -1.95
CA LEU A 111 -7.46 -10.59 -3.13
C LEU A 111 -8.85 -9.95 -3.17
N PHE A 112 -8.87 -8.67 -3.49
CA PHE A 112 -10.06 -7.88 -3.70
C PHE A 112 -10.01 -7.22 -5.06
N ASP A 113 -11.15 -7.10 -5.70
CA ASP A 113 -11.37 -6.32 -6.92
C ASP A 113 -12.33 -5.19 -6.59
N GLU A 114 -11.86 -3.96 -6.61
CA GLU A 114 -12.63 -2.78 -6.23
C GLU A 114 -12.63 -1.74 -7.35
N GLY A 115 -13.70 -0.97 -7.45
CA GLY A 115 -13.68 0.25 -8.27
C GLY A 115 -12.70 1.29 -7.72
N VAL A 116 -12.26 2.23 -8.58
CA VAL A 116 -11.30 3.28 -8.19
C VAL A 116 -11.71 3.99 -6.91
N SER A 117 -12.98 4.36 -6.76
CA SER A 117 -13.46 5.06 -5.54
C SER A 117 -13.42 4.18 -4.30
N GLY A 118 -13.67 2.88 -4.42
CA GLY A 118 -13.52 1.92 -3.31
C GLY A 118 -12.06 1.81 -2.86
N PHE A 119 -11.12 1.70 -3.82
CA PHE A 119 -9.71 1.71 -3.53
C PHE A 119 -9.26 2.99 -2.82
N LEU A 120 -9.76 4.16 -3.26
CA LEU A 120 -9.46 5.46 -2.65
C LEU A 120 -10.03 5.61 -1.23
N ALA A 121 -11.19 4.99 -0.95
CA ALA A 121 -11.82 5.04 0.38
C ALA A 121 -10.97 4.42 1.50
N GLY A 122 -9.97 3.61 1.14
CA GLY A 122 -8.97 3.12 2.10
C GLY A 122 -7.95 4.18 2.56
N ASN A 123 -8.04 5.44 2.11
CA ASN A 123 -7.27 6.56 2.64
C ASN A 123 -7.86 6.98 4.00
N ARG A 124 -6.99 7.29 4.97
CA ARG A 124 -7.42 7.68 6.32
C ARG A 124 -7.84 9.14 6.44
N ASP A 125 -7.34 9.99 5.56
CA ASP A 125 -7.71 11.41 5.51
C ASP A 125 -8.72 11.66 4.38
N PRO A 126 -9.99 11.87 4.70
CA PRO A 126 -11.00 12.15 3.67
C PRO A 126 -10.87 13.54 3.05
N GLY A 127 -10.13 14.45 3.68
CA GLY A 127 -9.92 15.83 3.20
C GLY A 127 -8.82 15.96 2.16
N SER A 128 -7.93 14.96 2.07
CA SER A 128 -6.83 14.93 1.11
C SER A 128 -6.52 13.50 0.69
N GLY A 129 -6.02 13.33 -0.51
CA GLY A 129 -5.66 12.02 -1.01
C GLY A 129 -4.66 12.11 -2.15
N TRP A 130 -3.78 11.10 -2.19
CA TRP A 130 -2.79 10.94 -3.23
C TRP A 130 -2.99 9.61 -3.95
N PHE A 131 -2.85 9.65 -5.26
CA PHE A 131 -2.92 8.48 -6.11
C PHE A 131 -1.90 8.59 -7.22
N SER A 132 -1.21 7.50 -7.52
CA SER A 132 -0.37 7.38 -8.71
C SER A 132 -0.83 6.24 -9.59
N ALA A 133 -0.59 6.38 -10.89
CA ALA A 133 -0.83 5.35 -11.88
C ALA A 133 0.33 5.32 -12.87
N VAL A 134 0.95 4.17 -13.02
CA VAL A 134 1.94 3.88 -14.05
C VAL A 134 1.28 3.02 -15.11
N VAL A 135 0.92 3.63 -16.22
CA VAL A 135 0.41 2.93 -17.41
C VAL A 135 1.58 2.24 -18.08
N VAL A 136 1.58 0.93 -18.04
CA VAL A 136 2.66 0.09 -18.56
C VAL A 136 2.29 -0.40 -19.95
N PRO A 137 3.16 -0.28 -20.95
CA PRO A 137 2.98 -0.97 -22.23
C PRO A 137 2.96 -2.48 -22.01
N ASP A 138 1.87 -3.12 -22.42
CA ASP A 138 1.69 -4.57 -22.29
C ASP A 138 1.29 -5.15 -23.67
N ALA A 139 2.18 -4.92 -24.66
CA ALA A 139 1.92 -5.26 -26.06
C ALA A 139 1.57 -6.74 -26.28
N GLU A 140 2.13 -7.63 -25.46
CA GLU A 140 1.85 -9.07 -25.47
C GLU A 140 0.72 -9.47 -24.54
N GLY A 141 0.17 -8.54 -23.76
CA GLY A 141 -0.87 -8.80 -22.77
C GLY A 141 -0.43 -9.71 -21.62
N ALA A 142 0.87 -9.84 -21.36
CA ALA A 142 1.39 -10.77 -20.38
C ALA A 142 0.98 -10.39 -18.95
N LEU A 143 1.06 -9.11 -18.62
CA LEU A 143 0.70 -8.62 -17.30
C LEU A 143 -0.83 -8.62 -17.11
N GLU A 144 -1.59 -8.24 -18.14
CA GLU A 144 -3.05 -8.29 -18.11
C GLU A 144 -3.54 -9.74 -17.90
N ARG A 145 -2.98 -10.70 -18.66
CA ARG A 145 -3.33 -12.13 -18.48
C ARG A 145 -2.96 -12.62 -17.09
N ALA A 146 -1.77 -12.32 -16.58
CA ALA A 146 -1.37 -12.74 -15.24
C ALA A 146 -2.28 -12.14 -14.15
N ALA A 147 -2.67 -10.88 -14.32
CA ALA A 147 -3.53 -10.19 -13.37
C ALA A 147 -4.98 -10.68 -13.42
N THR A 148 -5.48 -11.13 -14.58
CA THR A 148 -6.86 -11.60 -14.75
C THR A 148 -7.04 -13.11 -14.51
N ASP A 149 -5.96 -13.89 -14.58
CA ASP A 149 -5.99 -15.32 -14.25
C ASP A 149 -6.11 -15.51 -12.74
N ASN A 150 -7.32 -15.83 -12.27
CA ASN A 150 -7.58 -16.04 -10.85
C ASN A 150 -6.76 -17.18 -10.25
N ARG A 151 -6.43 -18.24 -11.02
CA ARG A 151 -5.63 -19.35 -10.49
C ARG A 151 -4.19 -18.89 -10.25
N LEU A 152 -3.63 -18.17 -11.20
CA LEU A 152 -2.29 -17.63 -11.09
C LEU A 152 -2.20 -16.60 -9.95
N ALA A 153 -3.13 -15.64 -9.93
CA ALA A 153 -3.21 -14.60 -8.91
C ALA A 153 -3.31 -15.18 -7.49
N LEU A 154 -4.13 -16.23 -7.29
CA LEU A 154 -4.28 -16.90 -6.00
C LEU A 154 -3.07 -17.75 -5.61
N ARG A 155 -2.33 -18.33 -6.56
CA ARG A 155 -1.08 -19.05 -6.26
C ARG A 155 0.01 -18.13 -5.71
N LEU A 156 -0.09 -16.83 -5.99
CA LEU A 156 0.83 -15.81 -5.45
C LEU A 156 0.41 -15.28 -4.08
N VAL A 157 -0.75 -15.68 -3.55
CA VAL A 157 -1.19 -15.20 -2.22
C VAL A 157 -0.46 -15.98 -1.12
N GLY A 158 0.25 -15.25 -0.27
CA GLY A 158 0.92 -15.81 0.91
C GLY A 158 -0.06 -16.26 1.99
N GLY A 159 0.34 -17.23 2.81
CA GLY A 159 -0.52 -17.74 3.89
C GLY A 159 -0.75 -16.77 5.03
N THR A 160 0.20 -15.88 5.30
CA THR A 160 0.14 -14.94 6.43
C THR A 160 0.54 -13.54 5.97
N TYR A 161 -0.23 -12.55 6.42
CA TYR A 161 0.02 -11.15 6.12
C TYR A 161 1.02 -10.52 7.12
N SER A 162 1.91 -9.68 6.62
CA SER A 162 2.68 -8.74 7.43
C SER A 162 2.88 -7.45 6.65
N ALA A 163 2.46 -6.31 7.20
CA ALA A 163 2.60 -5.02 6.51
C ALA A 163 4.05 -4.66 6.21
N ASN A 164 4.99 -5.14 7.03
CA ASN A 164 6.44 -4.99 6.87
C ASN A 164 7.12 -6.29 6.40
N ALA A 165 6.42 -7.19 5.71
CA ALA A 165 7.00 -8.44 5.22
C ALA A 165 8.33 -8.21 4.51
N TYR A 166 9.31 -9.04 4.81
CA TYR A 166 10.60 -9.01 4.12
C TYR A 166 10.39 -9.28 2.63
N ALA A 167 10.84 -8.37 1.79
CA ALA A 167 10.56 -8.43 0.35
C ALA A 167 11.03 -9.72 -0.34
N TRP A 168 11.95 -10.44 0.29
CA TRP A 168 12.50 -11.69 -0.19
C TRP A 168 12.12 -12.89 0.69
N GLY A 169 11.13 -12.70 1.56
CA GLY A 169 10.58 -13.74 2.42
C GLY A 169 9.37 -14.43 1.78
N LEU A 170 9.20 -15.71 2.11
CA LEU A 170 8.02 -16.49 1.68
C LEU A 170 7.03 -16.70 2.82
N ARG A 171 7.47 -16.47 4.06
CA ARG A 171 6.66 -16.71 5.26
C ARG A 171 5.50 -15.74 5.39
N TYR A 172 5.78 -14.46 5.11
CA TYR A 172 4.79 -13.39 5.14
C TYR A 172 4.66 -12.71 3.77
N GLN A 173 3.61 -11.92 3.61
CA GLN A 173 3.41 -11.11 2.42
C GLN A 173 2.65 -9.83 2.76
N ASN A 174 3.02 -8.71 2.15
CA ASN A 174 2.21 -7.49 2.14
C ASN A 174 1.55 -7.27 0.77
N CYS A 175 0.69 -6.27 0.70
CA CYS A 175 -0.03 -5.90 -0.52
C CYS A 175 0.91 -5.59 -1.69
N ASN A 176 1.95 -4.83 -1.46
CA ASN A 176 2.89 -4.37 -2.48
C ASN A 176 3.76 -5.52 -3.00
N GLN A 177 4.14 -6.45 -2.10
CA GLN A 177 4.93 -7.63 -2.46
C GLN A 177 4.16 -8.53 -3.44
N TRP A 178 2.85 -8.69 -3.25
CA TRP A 178 2.00 -9.43 -4.17
C TRP A 178 2.03 -8.80 -5.59
N VAL A 179 1.95 -7.47 -5.69
CA VAL A 179 2.05 -6.77 -6.98
C VAL A 179 3.44 -6.98 -7.60
N ALA A 180 4.51 -6.85 -6.83
CA ALA A 180 5.86 -7.09 -7.33
C ALA A 180 6.05 -8.54 -7.81
N GLU A 181 5.58 -9.52 -7.06
CA GLU A 181 5.65 -10.95 -7.44
C GLU A 181 4.82 -11.23 -8.70
N LEU A 182 3.66 -10.57 -8.87
CA LEU A 182 2.87 -10.70 -10.11
C LEU A 182 3.61 -10.11 -11.32
N LEU A 183 4.32 -8.97 -11.16
CA LEU A 183 5.20 -8.45 -12.21
C LEU A 183 6.32 -9.46 -12.54
N GLY A 184 6.92 -10.07 -11.52
CA GLY A 184 7.93 -11.10 -11.69
C GLY A 184 7.43 -12.28 -12.50
N VAL A 185 6.21 -12.73 -12.23
CA VAL A 185 5.57 -13.82 -12.98
C VAL A 185 5.27 -13.41 -14.41
N ALA A 186 4.64 -12.26 -14.61
CA ALA A 186 4.22 -11.80 -15.94
C ALA A 186 5.41 -11.54 -16.86
N TRP A 187 6.38 -10.75 -16.41
CA TRP A 187 7.54 -10.36 -17.22
C TRP A 187 8.62 -11.44 -17.29
N GLY A 188 8.62 -12.37 -16.32
CA GLY A 188 9.51 -13.54 -16.30
C GLY A 188 8.97 -14.72 -17.09
N GLY A 189 7.73 -14.65 -17.60
CA GLY A 189 7.08 -15.78 -18.31
C GLY A 189 6.88 -16.99 -17.39
N LEU A 190 6.73 -16.76 -16.08
CA LEU A 190 6.60 -17.81 -15.08
C LEU A 190 5.14 -18.26 -14.95
N GLY A 191 4.90 -19.47 -14.44
CA GLY A 191 3.55 -19.94 -14.14
C GLY A 191 2.82 -20.61 -15.30
N ALA A 192 3.46 -20.79 -16.46
CA ALA A 192 2.89 -21.62 -17.53
C ALA A 192 2.70 -23.06 -17.02
N PRO A 193 1.59 -23.73 -17.41
CA PRO A 193 1.41 -25.14 -17.09
C PRO A 193 2.48 -25.97 -17.79
N GLY A 194 3.37 -26.56 -17.01
CA GLY A 194 4.41 -27.46 -17.53
C GLY A 194 4.73 -28.56 -16.51
N PRO A 195 5.41 -29.64 -16.94
CA PRO A 195 5.79 -30.73 -16.04
C PRO A 195 6.71 -30.28 -14.89
N GLN A 196 7.34 -29.11 -15.03
CA GLN A 196 8.24 -28.50 -14.04
C GLN A 196 7.53 -27.56 -13.04
N GLY A 197 6.26 -27.21 -13.25
CA GLY A 197 5.52 -26.25 -12.41
C GLY A 197 4.68 -26.87 -11.30
N ALA A 198 4.72 -28.18 -11.09
CA ALA A 198 3.81 -28.86 -10.16
C ALA A 198 4.33 -28.98 -8.72
N GLY A 199 5.42 -28.32 -8.34
CA GLY A 199 5.99 -28.45 -7.00
C GLY A 199 6.81 -27.25 -6.51
N GLU A 200 7.06 -26.26 -7.34
CA GLU A 200 7.85 -25.09 -6.97
C GLU A 200 6.97 -23.95 -6.47
N ASP A 201 7.43 -23.26 -5.44
CA ASP A 201 6.78 -22.06 -4.91
C ASP A 201 6.91 -20.93 -5.93
N LEU A 202 5.79 -20.60 -6.61
CA LEU A 202 5.75 -19.57 -7.65
C LEU A 202 6.22 -18.19 -7.14
N ARG A 203 6.00 -17.92 -5.84
CA ARG A 203 6.52 -16.70 -5.20
C ARG A 203 8.05 -16.71 -5.15
N ALA A 204 8.65 -17.88 -4.82
CA ALA A 204 10.11 -18.02 -4.81
C ALA A 204 10.70 -17.77 -6.21
N ASP A 205 10.05 -18.29 -7.24
CA ASP A 205 10.48 -18.11 -8.63
C ASP A 205 10.38 -16.63 -9.05
N ALA A 206 9.26 -15.97 -8.74
CA ALA A 206 9.05 -14.57 -8.98
C ALA A 206 10.11 -13.71 -8.28
N GLN A 207 10.39 -13.99 -7.00
CA GLN A 207 11.41 -13.27 -6.23
C GLN A 207 12.83 -13.49 -6.78
N ARG A 208 13.17 -14.71 -7.20
CA ARG A 208 14.47 -14.97 -7.87
C ARG A 208 14.60 -14.16 -9.16
N TRP A 209 13.55 -14.16 -9.97
CA TRP A 209 13.53 -13.38 -11.20
C TRP A 209 13.65 -11.87 -10.93
N LEU A 210 12.86 -11.32 -10.01
CA LEU A 210 12.91 -9.92 -9.61
C LEU A 210 14.32 -9.49 -9.17
N ARG A 211 14.98 -10.30 -8.34
CA ARG A 211 16.38 -10.06 -7.93
C ARG A 211 17.32 -10.03 -9.13
N ALA A 212 17.22 -11.03 -10.02
CA ALA A 212 18.05 -11.11 -11.22
C ALA A 212 17.84 -9.92 -12.17
N GLN A 213 16.66 -9.28 -12.12
CA GLN A 213 16.31 -8.11 -12.93
C GLN A 213 16.56 -6.77 -12.22
N GLY A 214 17.17 -6.78 -11.03
CA GLY A 214 17.53 -5.56 -10.31
C GLY A 214 16.35 -4.88 -9.58
N TYR A 215 15.34 -5.63 -9.16
CA TYR A 215 14.32 -5.07 -8.27
C TYR A 215 14.93 -4.77 -6.90
N GLU A 216 14.82 -3.51 -6.47
CA GLU A 216 15.33 -3.03 -5.19
C GLU A 216 14.17 -2.69 -4.25
N PRO A 217 13.98 -3.46 -3.16
CA PRO A 217 12.97 -3.14 -2.14
C PRO A 217 13.25 -1.81 -1.46
N SER A 218 12.22 -1.14 -1.03
CA SER A 218 12.36 0.05 -0.19
C SER A 218 12.96 -0.30 1.16
N ARG A 219 13.84 0.57 1.63
CA ARG A 219 14.53 0.43 2.89
C ARG A 219 13.95 1.36 3.93
N PHE A 220 13.64 0.82 5.09
CA PHE A 220 13.24 1.55 6.28
C PHE A 220 14.34 1.41 7.32
N ASP A 221 14.96 2.49 7.73
CA ASP A 221 15.82 2.54 8.90
C ASP A 221 14.98 3.13 10.04
N VAL A 222 14.70 2.31 11.06
CA VAL A 222 13.85 2.69 12.20
C VAL A 222 14.77 3.11 13.33
N ASP A 223 14.76 4.39 13.65
CA ASP A 223 15.60 4.99 14.70
C ASP A 223 14.89 5.15 16.05
N ASP A 224 13.65 4.66 16.15
CA ASP A 224 12.77 4.84 17.31
C ASP A 224 12.55 3.50 18.02
N PRO A 225 13.07 3.33 19.28
CA PRO A 225 12.87 2.11 20.06
C PRO A 225 11.41 1.78 20.36
N VAL A 226 10.54 2.81 20.47
CA VAL A 226 9.11 2.61 20.76
C VAL A 226 8.43 1.99 19.54
N LEU A 227 8.75 2.46 18.34
CA LEU A 227 8.25 1.84 17.10
C LEU A 227 8.74 0.40 16.95
N MET A 228 10.00 0.12 17.29
CA MET A 228 10.54 -1.23 17.28
C MET A 228 9.80 -2.14 18.26
N TRP A 229 9.45 -1.63 19.44
CA TRP A 229 8.67 -2.38 20.41
C TRP A 229 7.23 -2.60 19.95
N LEU A 230 6.55 -1.54 19.47
CA LEU A 230 5.19 -1.63 18.94
C LEU A 230 5.09 -2.63 17.79
N GLY A 231 6.07 -2.64 16.89
CA GLY A 231 6.15 -3.62 15.80
C GLY A 231 6.23 -5.08 16.26
N GLY A 232 6.58 -5.32 17.54
CA GLY A 232 6.60 -6.66 18.12
C GLY A 232 5.27 -7.13 18.72
N VAL A 233 4.30 -6.22 18.91
CA VAL A 233 3.01 -6.53 19.57
C VAL A 233 1.80 -6.39 18.63
N LEU A 234 1.98 -5.80 17.46
CA LEU A 234 0.91 -5.64 16.47
C LEU A 234 0.72 -6.93 15.66
N PRO A 235 -0.51 -7.45 15.55
CA PRO A 235 -0.75 -8.75 14.91
C PRO A 235 -0.54 -8.78 13.39
N TRP A 236 -0.35 -7.63 12.76
CA TRP A 236 -0.06 -7.48 11.33
C TRP A 236 1.36 -6.97 11.04
N LEU A 237 2.25 -7.00 12.03
CA LEU A 237 3.67 -6.73 11.88
C LEU A 237 4.48 -7.90 12.41
N HIS A 238 5.38 -8.42 11.59
CA HIS A 238 6.27 -9.51 11.95
C HIS A 238 7.70 -9.13 11.63
N ARG A 239 8.66 -9.62 12.41
CA ARG A 239 10.08 -9.32 12.23
C ARG A 239 10.92 -10.55 11.96
N ASP A 240 10.39 -11.71 12.25
CA ASP A 240 11.09 -12.98 12.28
C ASP A 240 11.31 -13.62 10.88
N ASP A 241 10.97 -12.88 9.81
CA ASP A 241 11.35 -13.19 8.43
C ASP A 241 12.49 -12.32 7.89
N HIS A 242 12.87 -11.26 8.63
CA HIS A 242 13.97 -10.40 8.23
C HIS A 242 15.33 -10.98 8.60
N PRO A 243 16.39 -10.75 7.79
CA PRO A 243 17.75 -11.16 8.12
C PRO A 243 18.23 -10.57 9.45
N ALA A 244 18.96 -11.36 10.24
CA ALA A 244 19.47 -10.91 11.53
C ALA A 244 20.38 -9.66 11.43
N GLU A 245 21.11 -9.52 10.32
CA GLU A 245 21.95 -8.35 10.03
C GLU A 245 21.11 -7.07 9.89
N ASP A 246 19.97 -7.15 9.20
CA ASP A 246 19.06 -6.03 9.05
C ASP A 246 18.40 -5.67 10.39
N LEU A 247 17.92 -6.68 11.13
CA LEU A 247 17.33 -6.47 12.45
C LEU A 247 18.30 -5.87 13.45
N GLY A 248 19.59 -6.27 13.41
CA GLY A 248 20.64 -5.68 14.23
C GLY A 248 20.89 -4.20 13.96
N GLN A 249 20.52 -3.73 12.80
CA GLN A 249 20.61 -2.33 12.39
C GLN A 249 19.24 -1.61 12.38
N TRP A 250 18.21 -2.25 12.90
CA TRP A 250 16.81 -1.78 12.87
C TRP A 250 16.36 -1.40 11.45
N ARG A 251 16.80 -2.18 10.47
CA ARG A 251 16.52 -2.00 9.06
C ARG A 251 15.48 -3.00 8.59
N PHE A 252 14.58 -2.55 7.74
CA PHE A 252 13.60 -3.38 7.08
C PHE A 252 13.66 -3.15 5.57
N ARG A 253 13.67 -4.22 4.79
CA ARG A 253 13.58 -4.20 3.33
C ARG A 253 12.22 -4.72 2.92
N VAL A 254 11.35 -3.83 2.45
CA VAL A 254 9.94 -4.08 2.22
C VAL A 254 9.56 -3.67 0.81
N SER A 255 8.76 -4.47 0.12
CA SER A 255 8.20 -4.04 -1.17
C SER A 255 7.19 -2.92 -0.92
N MET A 256 7.43 -1.77 -1.56
CA MET A 256 6.58 -0.58 -1.46
C MET A 256 6.23 -0.05 -2.85
N PRO A 257 5.19 0.78 -2.98
CA PRO A 257 4.83 1.37 -4.27
C PRO A 257 6.00 2.06 -4.97
N ALA A 258 6.84 2.77 -4.23
CA ALA A 258 8.01 3.44 -4.79
C ALA A 258 9.00 2.47 -5.47
N SER A 259 9.23 1.30 -4.87
CA SER A 259 10.08 0.25 -5.46
C SER A 259 9.45 -0.33 -6.73
N ILE A 260 8.14 -0.52 -6.73
CA ILE A 260 7.38 -1.04 -7.88
C ILE A 260 7.43 -0.02 -9.03
N GLU A 261 7.17 1.26 -8.75
CA GLU A 261 7.26 2.34 -9.75
C GLU A 261 8.65 2.46 -10.34
N ALA A 262 9.71 2.44 -9.50
CA ALA A 262 11.09 2.50 -9.95
C ALA A 262 11.46 1.33 -10.85
N PHE A 263 11.06 0.12 -10.48
CA PHE A 263 11.29 -1.08 -11.28
C PHE A 263 10.52 -1.04 -12.60
N ALA A 264 9.25 -0.63 -12.59
CA ALA A 264 8.45 -0.48 -13.79
C ALA A 264 9.04 0.56 -14.75
N ARG A 265 9.51 1.71 -14.23
CA ARG A 265 10.19 2.74 -15.01
C ARG A 265 11.45 2.21 -15.69
N ALA A 266 12.26 1.43 -14.95
CA ALA A 266 13.49 0.86 -15.50
C ALA A 266 13.24 -0.21 -16.55
N ARG A 267 12.21 -1.05 -16.37
CA ARG A 267 11.90 -2.18 -17.25
C ARG A 267 11.05 -1.80 -18.46
N ALA A 268 10.22 -0.79 -18.34
CA ALA A 268 9.33 -0.30 -19.39
C ALA A 268 9.55 1.21 -19.62
N PRO A 269 10.60 1.60 -20.35
CA PRO A 269 10.92 3.03 -20.55
C PRO A 269 9.81 3.84 -21.21
N ALA A 270 8.90 3.19 -21.94
CA ALA A 270 7.72 3.80 -22.55
C ALA A 270 6.52 3.88 -21.58
N ALA A 271 6.67 3.45 -20.33
CA ALA A 271 5.64 3.61 -19.31
C ALA A 271 5.38 5.10 -19.01
N ARG A 272 4.11 5.44 -18.87
CA ARG A 272 3.67 6.81 -18.54
C ARG A 272 3.15 6.84 -17.12
N ARG A 273 3.65 7.78 -16.33
CA ARG A 273 3.20 7.97 -14.96
C ARG A 273 2.26 9.18 -14.87
N PHE A 274 1.16 8.98 -14.17
CA PHE A 274 0.24 10.02 -13.78
C PHE A 274 0.21 10.09 -12.25
N GLU A 275 0.26 11.27 -11.71
CA GLU A 275 0.06 11.53 -10.29
C GLU A 275 -1.15 12.41 -10.10
N PHE A 276 -1.91 12.10 -9.08
CA PHE A 276 -3.15 12.79 -8.75
C PHE A 276 -3.14 13.12 -7.28
N CYS A 277 -3.62 14.28 -6.93
CA CYS A 277 -3.99 14.59 -5.57
C CYS A 277 -5.26 15.44 -5.50
N HIS A 278 -5.91 15.40 -4.37
CA HIS A 278 -6.94 16.36 -4.04
C HIS A 278 -6.67 16.99 -2.68
N ALA A 279 -6.99 18.27 -2.55
CA ALA A 279 -6.98 19.01 -1.31
C ALA A 279 -8.21 19.94 -1.30
N GLY A 280 -9.08 19.74 -0.33
CA GLY A 280 -10.38 20.39 -0.33
C GLY A 280 -11.18 20.07 -1.59
N ARG A 281 -11.59 21.12 -2.33
CA ARG A 281 -12.37 20.98 -3.58
C ARG A 281 -11.53 21.19 -4.85
N ARG A 282 -10.24 20.90 -4.80
CA ARG A 282 -9.32 21.00 -5.93
C ARG A 282 -8.67 19.64 -6.20
N ILE A 283 -8.62 19.23 -7.47
CA ILE A 283 -7.87 18.08 -7.94
C ILE A 283 -6.73 18.59 -8.80
N VAL A 284 -5.53 18.06 -8.59
CA VAL A 284 -4.35 18.31 -9.41
C VAL A 284 -3.94 17.01 -10.09
N VAL A 285 -3.64 17.08 -11.38
CA VAL A 285 -3.19 15.94 -12.19
C VAL A 285 -1.89 16.32 -12.88
N ARG A 286 -0.87 15.52 -12.68
CA ARG A 286 0.43 15.62 -13.37
C ARG A 286 0.70 14.37 -14.19
N GLU A 287 1.12 14.56 -15.43
CA GLU A 287 1.77 13.51 -16.21
C GLU A 287 3.28 13.68 -16.13
N GLY A 288 3.96 12.63 -15.72
CA GLY A 288 5.43 12.62 -15.60
C GLY A 288 5.91 11.95 -14.32
N TRP A 289 7.22 11.78 -14.23
CA TRP A 289 7.86 11.08 -13.12
C TRP A 289 8.19 11.97 -11.92
N GLU A 290 8.22 13.29 -12.14
CA GLU A 290 8.41 14.24 -11.05
C GLU A 290 7.16 14.32 -10.17
N PRO A 291 7.29 14.26 -8.85
CA PRO A 291 6.12 14.29 -7.97
C PRO A 291 5.48 15.68 -7.92
N ILE A 292 4.16 15.73 -7.73
CA ILE A 292 3.47 16.97 -7.35
C ILE A 292 4.01 17.44 -5.99
N ALA A 293 4.13 18.74 -5.79
CA ALA A 293 4.62 19.30 -4.54
C ALA A 293 3.70 18.93 -3.35
N GLU A 294 4.28 18.92 -2.13
CA GLU A 294 3.50 18.67 -0.91
C GLU A 294 2.34 19.70 -0.78
N GLY A 295 1.29 19.31 -0.07
CA GLY A 295 0.07 20.11 0.02
C GLY A 295 -0.79 20.10 -1.26
N CYS A 296 -0.47 19.23 -2.24
CA CYS A 296 -1.17 19.19 -3.52
C CYS A 296 -1.07 20.52 -4.30
N GLU A 297 0.12 21.16 -4.25
CA GLU A 297 0.35 22.44 -4.93
C GLU A 297 0.68 22.19 -6.41
N PRO A 298 -0.10 22.80 -7.35
CA PRO A 298 0.09 22.58 -8.77
C PRO A 298 1.33 23.30 -9.29
N GLY A 299 2.09 22.65 -10.14
CA GLY A 299 3.12 23.26 -10.97
C GLY A 299 2.56 23.83 -12.28
N PRO A 300 3.42 24.51 -13.08
CA PRO A 300 2.99 25.20 -14.30
C PRO A 300 2.36 24.31 -15.38
N SER A 301 2.72 23.03 -15.41
CA SER A 301 2.25 22.05 -16.40
C SER A 301 1.11 21.17 -15.89
N ASP A 302 0.68 21.34 -14.65
CA ASP A 302 -0.34 20.50 -14.06
C ASP A 302 -1.74 20.92 -14.50
N ARG A 303 -2.60 19.93 -14.68
CA ARG A 303 -4.01 20.15 -14.89
C ARG A 303 -4.72 20.30 -13.54
N VAL A 304 -5.34 21.45 -13.33
CA VAL A 304 -6.10 21.73 -12.12
C VAL A 304 -7.60 21.68 -12.44
N ILE A 305 -8.36 20.97 -11.62
CA ILE A 305 -9.80 20.81 -11.76
C ILE A 305 -10.45 21.30 -10.47
N SER A 306 -11.26 22.37 -10.54
CA SER A 306 -12.11 22.78 -9.42
C SER A 306 -13.32 21.85 -9.32
N LEU A 307 -13.69 21.52 -8.09
CA LEU A 307 -14.90 20.79 -7.75
C LEU A 307 -16.03 21.72 -7.28
N ASP A 308 -15.80 23.02 -7.32
CA ASP A 308 -16.86 24.01 -7.05
C ASP A 308 -17.88 23.98 -8.20
N LEU A 309 -19.14 24.00 -7.83
CA LEU A 309 -20.27 24.06 -8.77
C LEU A 309 -20.50 25.51 -9.20
#